data_dd03f251bece20b4c608eac4a0421d4b
#
_entry.id   dd03f251bece20b4c608eac4a0421d4b
#
_cell.length_a   1.000
_cell.length_b   1.000
_cell.length_c   1.000
_cell.angle_alpha   90.00
_cell.angle_beta   90.00
_cell.angle_gamma   90.00
#
_symmetry.space_group_name_H-M   'P 1'
#
loop_
_entity.id
_entity.type
_entity.pdbx_description
1 polymer ?
#
loop_
_entity_poly.entity_id
_entity_poly.type
_entity_poly.pdbx_seq_one_letter_code
_entity_poly.pdbx_strand_id
1 'polypeptide(L)'
;LLSPLEQVTQLNSLAYSVNAAHSKMLSKKIDITFARSTTGDGFYVWNRDRSIQANINLYHFMHLVMADNAIATSKSKSNVTPRLRTCFHVGGHYEFYQSEGLSPTIYSYIVGDVTIELARMIDKAIPGQVMVGDFLVSTLDQKTEKIRKIGTVEFLERTQKTLSNLKGLVLSGDAVDSINCYLTGDRKDDGSFSI
;
A
#
# COMPACT_ATOMS: atom_id res chain seq x y z
N LEU A 1 6.47 22.79 12.73
CA LEU A 1 7.16 22.30 11.55
C LEU A 1 8.34 21.44 12.00
N LEU A 2 8.56 20.28 11.33
CA LEU A 2 9.71 19.44 11.57
C LEU A 2 10.98 20.10 11.06
N SER A 3 12.09 19.94 11.80
CA SER A 3 13.40 20.31 11.30
C SER A 3 13.81 19.43 10.11
N PRO A 4 14.74 19.88 9.25
CA PRO A 4 15.23 19.03 8.15
C PRO A 4 15.78 17.68 8.60
N LEU A 5 16.43 17.64 9.77
CA LEU A 5 16.96 16.39 10.34
C LEU A 5 15.83 15.43 10.75
N GLU A 6 14.77 15.94 11.38
CA GLU A 6 13.59 15.13 11.71
C GLU A 6 12.90 14.60 10.46
N GLN A 7 12.77 15.42 9.42
CA GLN A 7 12.19 14.99 8.13
C GLN A 7 12.98 13.83 7.50
N VAL A 8 14.30 13.94 7.43
CA VAL A 8 15.18 12.89 6.93
C VAL A 8 15.08 11.63 7.79
N THR A 9 15.04 11.78 9.12
CA THR A 9 14.92 10.66 10.04
C THR A 9 13.59 9.93 9.86
N GLN A 10 12.49 10.65 9.70
CA GLN A 10 11.17 10.07 9.45
C GLN A 10 11.10 9.36 8.10
N LEU A 11 11.68 9.95 7.04
CA LEU A 11 11.73 9.30 5.73
C LEU A 11 12.55 8.00 5.77
N ASN A 12 13.67 8.01 6.49
CA ASN A 12 14.49 6.80 6.68
C ASN A 12 13.75 5.71 7.48
N SER A 13 13.00 6.11 8.53
CA SER A 13 12.14 5.19 9.28
C SER A 13 11.06 4.56 8.39
N LEU A 14 10.43 5.35 7.52
CA LEU A 14 9.46 4.82 6.55
C LEU A 14 10.10 3.86 5.55
N ALA A 15 11.28 4.19 5.03
CA ALA A 15 12.03 3.30 4.14
C ALA A 15 12.36 1.96 4.82
N TYR A 16 12.69 1.99 6.10
CA TYR A 16 12.91 0.78 6.90
C TYR A 16 11.63 -0.06 7.01
N SER A 17 10.48 0.54 7.32
CA SER A 17 9.20 -0.15 7.41
C SER A 17 8.80 -0.78 6.06
N VAL A 18 9.04 -0.08 4.95
CA VAL A 18 8.80 -0.60 3.59
C VAL A 18 9.68 -1.83 3.31
N ASN A 19 10.97 -1.76 3.64
CA ASN A 19 11.89 -2.87 3.44
C ASN A 19 11.58 -4.05 4.37
N ALA A 20 11.19 -3.80 5.61
CA ALA A 20 10.81 -4.83 6.57
C ALA A 20 9.56 -5.58 6.10
N ALA A 21 8.53 -4.88 5.64
CA ALA A 21 7.33 -5.48 5.08
C ALA A 21 7.63 -6.35 3.85
N HIS A 22 8.47 -5.85 2.94
CA HIS A 22 8.90 -6.59 1.75
C HIS A 22 9.61 -7.89 2.15
N SER A 23 10.59 -7.81 3.03
CA SER A 23 11.34 -8.95 3.54
C SER A 23 10.43 -10.00 4.20
N LYS A 24 9.42 -9.54 4.96
CA LYS A 24 8.46 -10.46 5.61
C LYS A 24 7.56 -11.18 4.63
N MET A 25 7.10 -10.51 3.58
CA MET A 25 6.34 -11.17 2.52
C MET A 25 7.18 -12.24 1.80
N LEU A 26 8.43 -11.94 1.48
CA LEU A 26 9.36 -12.91 0.90
C LEU A 26 9.58 -14.11 1.84
N SER A 27 9.72 -13.90 3.15
CA SER A 27 9.87 -14.97 4.12
C SER A 27 8.65 -15.91 4.20
N LYS A 28 7.47 -15.41 3.82
CA LYS A 28 6.23 -16.17 3.66
C LYS A 28 6.12 -16.87 2.29
N LYS A 29 7.14 -16.75 1.45
CA LYS A 29 7.15 -17.28 0.07
C LYS A 29 6.04 -16.68 -0.80
N ILE A 30 5.64 -15.45 -0.49
CA ILE A 30 4.70 -14.70 -1.32
C ILE A 30 5.52 -14.08 -2.44
N ASP A 31 5.19 -14.46 -3.67
CA ASP A 31 5.80 -13.85 -4.85
C ASP A 31 5.26 -12.44 -5.05
N ILE A 32 6.14 -11.47 -5.09
CA ILE A 32 5.82 -10.06 -5.21
C ILE A 32 6.70 -9.40 -6.27
N THR A 33 6.04 -8.69 -7.17
CA THR A 33 6.66 -7.97 -8.28
C THR A 33 6.46 -6.46 -8.13
N PHE A 34 6.60 -5.97 -6.89
CA PHE A 34 6.40 -4.57 -6.57
C PHE A 34 7.57 -3.72 -7.07
N ALA A 35 7.23 -2.59 -7.68
CA ALA A 35 8.16 -1.50 -7.93
C ALA A 35 7.82 -0.32 -7.01
N ARG A 36 8.77 0.56 -6.79
CA ARG A 36 8.59 1.75 -5.97
C ARG A 36 9.39 2.94 -6.47
N SER A 37 8.88 4.13 -6.19
CA SER A 37 9.64 5.36 -6.31
C SER A 37 9.35 6.29 -5.13
N THR A 38 10.29 7.17 -4.85
CA THR A 38 10.12 8.21 -3.81
C THR A 38 9.30 9.38 -4.33
N THR A 39 8.59 10.05 -3.43
CA THR A 39 7.78 11.25 -3.71
C THR A 39 8.26 12.49 -2.94
N GLY A 40 9.48 12.49 -2.44
CA GLY A 40 10.00 13.54 -1.57
C GLY A 40 9.79 13.24 -0.08
N ASP A 41 8.55 13.04 0.35
CA ASP A 41 8.20 12.73 1.74
C ASP A 41 7.56 11.34 1.93
N GLY A 42 7.48 10.56 0.86
CA GLY A 42 6.85 9.23 0.88
C GLY A 42 7.26 8.34 -0.28
N PHE A 43 6.41 7.36 -0.56
CA PHE A 43 6.63 6.36 -1.61
C PHE A 43 5.35 6.08 -2.37
N TYR A 44 5.50 5.92 -3.69
CA TYR A 44 4.60 5.13 -4.51
C TYR A 44 5.12 3.69 -4.56
N VAL A 45 4.22 2.73 -4.42
CA VAL A 45 4.48 1.30 -4.63
C VAL A 45 3.41 0.76 -5.57
N TRP A 46 3.80 0.04 -6.60
CA TRP A 46 2.86 -0.50 -7.58
C TRP A 46 3.19 -1.92 -8.02
N ASN A 47 2.17 -2.63 -8.50
CA ASN A 47 2.33 -3.96 -9.07
C ASN A 47 2.80 -3.91 -10.52
N ARG A 48 3.65 -4.85 -10.89
CA ARG A 48 3.92 -5.22 -12.28
C ARG A 48 3.08 -6.40 -12.74
N ASP A 49 2.57 -7.20 -11.81
CA ASP A 49 1.62 -8.28 -12.08
C ASP A 49 0.17 -7.74 -12.02
N ARG A 50 -0.65 -8.14 -12.99
CA ARG A 50 -2.04 -7.69 -13.13
C ARG A 50 -3.06 -8.61 -12.46
N SER A 51 -2.62 -9.69 -11.82
CA SER A 51 -3.51 -10.64 -11.17
C SER A 51 -4.22 -10.02 -9.95
N ILE A 52 -5.40 -10.53 -9.66
CA ILE A 52 -6.13 -10.13 -8.44
C ILE A 52 -5.33 -10.50 -7.19
N GLN A 53 -4.59 -11.60 -7.22
CA GLN A 53 -3.77 -12.02 -6.09
C GLN A 53 -2.61 -11.05 -5.85
N ALA A 54 -1.99 -10.52 -6.90
CA ALA A 54 -0.96 -9.50 -6.76
C ALA A 54 -1.52 -8.22 -6.13
N ASN A 55 -2.73 -7.80 -6.51
CA ASN A 55 -3.39 -6.65 -5.89
C ASN A 55 -3.71 -6.91 -4.41
N ILE A 56 -4.16 -8.10 -4.05
CA ILE A 56 -4.35 -8.51 -2.66
C ILE A 56 -3.02 -8.49 -1.89
N ASN A 57 -1.95 -9.01 -2.48
CA ASN A 57 -0.63 -9.00 -1.88
C ASN A 57 -0.10 -7.57 -1.66
N LEU A 58 -0.32 -6.66 -2.61
CA LEU A 58 0.06 -5.25 -2.44
C LEU A 58 -0.74 -4.58 -1.31
N TYR A 59 -2.03 -4.89 -1.21
CA TYR A 59 -2.86 -4.41 -0.11
C TYR A 59 -2.37 -4.93 1.25
N HIS A 60 -2.00 -6.20 1.35
CA HIS A 60 -1.39 -6.78 2.56
C HIS A 60 -0.04 -6.15 2.89
N PHE A 61 0.80 -5.93 1.88
CA PHE A 61 2.08 -5.24 2.03
C PHE A 61 1.91 -3.86 2.66
N MET A 62 0.95 -3.08 2.18
CA MET A 62 0.62 -1.77 2.73
C MET A 62 0.25 -1.86 4.22
N HIS A 63 -0.56 -2.84 4.61
CA HIS A 63 -0.91 -3.06 6.02
C HIS A 63 0.30 -3.46 6.87
N LEU A 64 1.23 -4.25 6.33
CA LEU A 64 2.47 -4.59 7.03
C LEU A 64 3.35 -3.35 7.24
N VAL A 65 3.45 -2.46 6.27
CA VAL A 65 4.17 -1.19 6.42
C VAL A 65 3.56 -0.34 7.52
N MET A 66 2.25 -0.22 7.55
CA MET A 66 1.55 0.55 8.59
C MET A 66 1.72 -0.09 9.98
N ALA A 67 1.64 -1.42 10.07
CA ALA A 67 1.84 -2.15 11.33
C ALA A 67 3.26 -2.00 11.85
N ASP A 68 4.27 -2.13 10.99
CA ASP A 68 5.68 -1.90 11.39
C ASP A 68 5.89 -0.47 11.89
N ASN A 69 5.37 0.52 11.15
CA ASN A 69 5.47 1.92 11.56
C ASN A 69 4.74 2.19 12.89
N ALA A 70 3.59 1.57 13.12
CA ALA A 70 2.84 1.71 14.38
C ALA A 70 3.62 1.12 15.56
N ILE A 71 4.22 -0.06 15.39
CA ILE A 71 5.07 -0.70 16.41
C ILE A 71 6.32 0.16 16.68
N ALA A 72 6.99 0.65 15.63
CA ALA A 72 8.14 1.54 15.78
C ALA A 72 7.76 2.82 16.51
N THR A 73 6.60 3.40 16.20
CA THR A 73 6.09 4.61 16.86
C THR A 73 5.82 4.37 18.35
N SER A 74 5.24 3.23 18.71
CA SER A 74 4.95 2.89 20.11
C SER A 74 6.21 2.75 20.98
N LYS A 75 7.33 2.39 20.37
CA LYS A 75 8.63 2.23 21.03
C LYS A 75 9.48 3.50 21.01
N SER A 76 9.16 4.44 20.14
CA SER A 76 9.92 5.67 19.99
C SER A 76 9.60 6.66 21.10
N LYS A 77 10.64 7.26 21.66
CA LYS A 77 10.52 8.34 22.64
C LYS A 77 10.63 9.74 22.02
N SER A 78 10.82 9.80 20.71
CA SER A 78 11.04 11.04 19.96
C SER A 78 10.26 11.04 18.64
N ASN A 79 10.20 12.19 18.00
CA ASN A 79 9.45 12.40 16.75
C ASN A 79 10.20 11.86 15.52
N VAL A 80 10.68 10.61 15.58
CA VAL A 80 11.50 9.98 14.53
C VAL A 80 10.72 9.08 13.58
N THR A 81 9.46 8.79 13.91
CA THR A 81 8.58 7.97 13.06
C THR A 81 7.51 8.85 12.42
N PRO A 82 7.21 8.66 11.12
CA PRO A 82 6.22 9.47 10.44
C PRO A 82 4.79 9.10 10.85
N ARG A 83 3.90 10.07 10.76
CA ARG A 83 2.45 9.86 10.79
C ARG A 83 2.00 9.57 9.36
N LEU A 84 1.78 8.29 9.04
CA LEU A 84 1.48 7.86 7.68
C LEU A 84 0.06 8.21 7.26
N ARG A 85 -0.06 8.85 6.11
CA ARG A 85 -1.26 8.91 5.30
C ARG A 85 -1.10 7.87 4.19
N THR A 86 -2.09 7.02 4.01
CA THR A 86 -1.97 5.88 3.11
C THR A 86 -3.18 5.79 2.20
N CYS A 87 -2.94 5.66 0.91
CA CYS A 87 -3.98 5.47 -0.10
C CYS A 87 -3.71 4.21 -0.90
N PHE A 88 -4.79 3.53 -1.28
CA PHE A 88 -4.76 2.37 -2.16
C PHE A 88 -5.77 2.55 -3.29
N HIS A 89 -5.35 2.27 -4.50
CA HIS A 89 -6.22 2.32 -5.67
C HIS A 89 -5.80 1.28 -6.72
N VAL A 90 -6.73 0.91 -7.59
CA VAL A 90 -6.46 0.01 -8.70
C VAL A 90 -6.92 0.68 -9.99
N GLY A 91 -6.01 0.81 -10.94
CA GLY A 91 -6.31 1.43 -12.22
C GLY A 91 -5.19 1.23 -13.24
N GLY A 92 -5.47 1.64 -14.47
CA GLY A 92 -4.52 1.56 -15.57
C GLY A 92 -3.35 2.53 -15.35
N HIS A 93 -2.16 2.03 -15.56
CA HIS A 93 -0.93 2.82 -15.49
C HIS A 93 0.16 2.23 -16.37
N TYR A 94 1.16 3.06 -16.63
CA TYR A 94 2.39 2.68 -17.30
C TYR A 94 3.57 2.97 -16.40
N GLU A 95 4.56 2.09 -16.42
CA GLU A 95 5.86 2.34 -15.82
C GLU A 95 6.74 3.04 -16.85
N PHE A 96 7.22 4.22 -16.52
CA PHE A 96 8.07 5.03 -17.37
C PHE A 96 9.49 5.06 -16.83
N TYR A 97 10.46 4.85 -17.70
CA TYR A 97 11.88 4.86 -17.36
C TYR A 97 12.56 6.04 -18.01
N GLN A 98 13.34 6.76 -17.24
CA GLN A 98 14.18 7.85 -17.72
C GLN A 98 15.63 7.64 -17.29
N SER A 99 16.55 7.72 -18.24
CA SER A 99 17.98 7.70 -17.97
C SER A 99 18.55 9.11 -18.05
N GLU A 100 19.42 9.47 -17.11
CA GLU A 100 20.26 10.68 -17.26
C GLU A 100 21.44 10.39 -18.16
N GLY A 101 21.62 11.20 -19.21
CA GLY A 101 22.52 10.97 -20.33
C GLY A 101 23.91 10.44 -20.03
N LEU A 102 24.71 11.10 -19.19
CA LEU A 102 26.05 10.70 -18.83
C LEU A 102 26.18 9.93 -17.51
N SER A 103 25.08 9.83 -16.76
CA SER A 103 24.99 9.07 -15.52
C SER A 103 24.32 7.72 -15.77
N PRO A 104 24.82 6.60 -15.21
CA PRO A 104 24.11 5.31 -15.30
C PRO A 104 22.86 5.23 -14.45
N THR A 105 22.37 6.35 -13.95
CA THR A 105 21.18 6.40 -13.10
C THR A 105 19.91 6.28 -13.94
N ILE A 106 19.08 5.32 -13.59
CA ILE A 106 17.74 5.12 -14.20
C ILE A 106 16.69 5.43 -13.15
N TYR A 107 15.81 6.34 -13.51
CA TYR A 107 14.61 6.65 -12.69
C TYR A 107 13.42 5.92 -13.27
N SER A 108 12.62 5.32 -12.41
CA SER A 108 11.32 4.76 -12.79
C SER A 108 10.19 5.56 -12.16
N TYR A 109 9.16 5.79 -12.95
CA TYR A 109 7.97 6.52 -12.56
C TYR A 109 6.74 5.73 -12.96
N ILE A 110 5.65 5.98 -12.25
CA ILE A 110 4.35 5.50 -12.63
C ILE A 110 3.53 6.67 -13.20
N VAL A 111 2.88 6.46 -14.35
CA VAL A 111 2.03 7.45 -15.00
C VAL A 111 0.70 6.82 -15.41
N GLY A 112 -0.39 7.57 -15.25
CA GLY A 112 -1.74 7.13 -15.58
C GLY A 112 -2.80 7.80 -14.72
N ASP A 113 -4.06 7.59 -15.04
CA ASP A 113 -5.19 8.18 -14.32
C ASP A 113 -5.17 7.80 -12.83
N VAL A 114 -4.77 6.56 -12.50
CA VAL A 114 -4.66 6.09 -11.12
C VAL A 114 -3.72 6.94 -10.27
N THR A 115 -2.65 7.49 -10.86
CA THR A 115 -1.71 8.34 -10.11
C THR A 115 -2.28 9.72 -9.83
N ILE A 116 -3.09 10.25 -10.74
CA ILE A 116 -3.82 11.51 -10.57
C ILE A 116 -4.85 11.37 -9.45
N GLU A 117 -5.58 10.25 -9.44
CA GLU A 117 -6.57 9.95 -8.41
C GLU A 117 -5.91 9.76 -7.05
N LEU A 118 -4.82 9.00 -6.97
CA LEU A 118 -4.04 8.83 -5.72
C LEU A 118 -3.51 10.16 -5.19
N ALA A 119 -3.04 11.06 -6.04
CA ALA A 119 -2.57 12.39 -5.63
C ALA A 119 -3.70 13.22 -5.00
N ARG A 120 -4.92 13.13 -5.54
CA ARG A 120 -6.11 13.81 -4.98
C ARG A 120 -6.59 13.16 -3.68
N MET A 121 -6.45 11.84 -3.58
CA MET A 121 -6.84 11.08 -2.39
C MET A 121 -5.92 11.38 -1.22
N ILE A 122 -4.60 11.43 -1.44
CA ILE A 122 -3.63 11.62 -0.34
C ILE A 122 -3.80 12.97 0.35
N ASP A 123 -4.29 13.99 -0.35
CA ASP A 123 -4.60 15.29 0.23
C ASP A 123 -5.75 15.23 1.25
N LYS A 124 -6.66 14.27 1.08
CA LYS A 124 -7.82 14.05 1.95
C LYS A 124 -7.57 12.95 2.99
N ALA A 125 -6.52 12.17 2.83
CA ALA A 125 -6.23 11.04 3.71
C ALA A 125 -5.86 11.50 5.13
N ILE A 126 -6.35 10.75 6.10
CA ILE A 126 -6.11 11.00 7.53
C ILE A 126 -5.02 10.05 8.02
N PRO A 127 -4.02 10.53 8.79
CA PRO A 127 -2.99 9.67 9.36
C PRO A 127 -3.56 8.51 10.17
N GLY A 128 -3.02 7.30 9.95
CA GLY A 128 -3.46 6.08 10.62
C GLY A 128 -4.64 5.37 9.97
N GLN A 129 -5.20 5.93 8.89
CA GLN A 129 -6.26 5.33 8.09
C GLN A 129 -5.75 5.00 6.68
N VAL A 130 -6.41 4.07 6.01
CA VAL A 130 -6.22 3.77 4.60
C VAL A 130 -7.40 4.33 3.83
N MET A 131 -7.14 5.24 2.92
CA MET A 131 -8.13 5.67 1.95
C MET A 131 -8.07 4.75 0.73
N VAL A 132 -9.20 4.15 0.36
CA VAL A 132 -9.29 3.24 -0.79
C VAL A 132 -10.14 3.90 -1.86
N GLY A 133 -9.62 3.96 -3.09
CA GLY A 133 -10.35 4.47 -4.23
C GLY A 133 -11.46 3.52 -4.68
N ASP A 134 -12.44 4.06 -5.37
CA ASP A 134 -13.46 3.23 -6.02
C ASP A 134 -12.93 2.71 -7.35
N PHE A 135 -12.98 1.39 -7.54
CA PHE A 135 -12.45 0.75 -8.72
C PHE A 135 -13.23 -0.51 -9.11
N LEU A 136 -13.05 -0.91 -10.36
CA LEU A 136 -13.62 -2.12 -10.91
C LEU A 136 -12.51 -2.93 -11.61
N VAL A 137 -12.15 -4.07 -11.03
CA VAL A 137 -11.08 -4.94 -11.52
C VAL A 137 -11.67 -6.11 -12.30
N SER A 138 -11.12 -6.37 -13.48
CA SER A 138 -11.42 -7.60 -14.23
C SER A 138 -10.59 -8.76 -13.71
N THR A 139 -11.21 -9.87 -13.40
CA THR A 139 -10.54 -11.10 -12.99
C THR A 139 -11.08 -12.30 -13.76
N LEU A 140 -10.23 -13.29 -14.00
CA LEU A 140 -10.63 -14.56 -14.56
C LEU A 140 -11.20 -15.44 -13.44
N ASP A 141 -12.45 -15.87 -13.58
CA ASP A 141 -13.02 -16.88 -12.70
C ASP A 141 -12.45 -18.25 -13.09
N GLN A 142 -11.66 -18.84 -12.20
CA GLN A 142 -10.99 -20.13 -12.47
C GLN A 142 -11.93 -21.32 -12.63
N LYS A 143 -13.19 -21.21 -12.16
CA LYS A 143 -14.18 -22.29 -12.27
C LYS A 143 -14.97 -22.21 -13.57
N THR A 144 -15.27 -21.00 -14.02
CA THR A 144 -16.12 -20.78 -15.18
C THR A 144 -15.37 -20.33 -16.43
N GLU A 145 -14.07 -20.05 -16.28
CA GLU A 145 -13.18 -19.47 -17.32
C GLU A 145 -13.71 -18.15 -17.92
N LYS A 146 -14.62 -17.49 -17.21
CA LYS A 146 -15.20 -16.22 -17.64
C LYS A 146 -14.54 -15.05 -16.94
N ILE A 147 -14.43 -13.95 -17.68
CA ILE A 147 -14.01 -12.67 -17.10
C ILE A 147 -15.15 -12.13 -16.25
N ARG A 148 -14.86 -11.86 -14.98
CA ARG A 148 -15.76 -11.25 -14.02
C ARG A 148 -15.19 -9.93 -13.56
N LYS A 149 -16.04 -8.98 -13.23
CA LYS A 149 -15.64 -7.71 -12.61
C LYS A 149 -15.86 -7.78 -11.11
N ILE A 150 -14.88 -7.27 -10.36
CA ILE A 150 -14.90 -7.17 -8.89
C ILE A 150 -14.79 -5.71 -8.52
N GLY A 151 -15.75 -5.22 -7.77
CA GLY A 151 -15.71 -3.86 -7.22
C GLY A 151 -14.90 -3.77 -5.93
N THR A 152 -14.67 -2.55 -5.48
CA THR A 152 -13.87 -2.22 -4.30
C THR A 152 -14.32 -2.98 -3.05
N VAL A 153 -15.62 -3.03 -2.77
CA VAL A 153 -16.15 -3.69 -1.56
C VAL A 153 -15.84 -5.19 -1.57
N GLU A 154 -16.14 -5.87 -2.68
CA GLU A 154 -15.83 -7.31 -2.80
C GLU A 154 -14.32 -7.57 -2.70
N PHE A 155 -13.50 -6.70 -3.29
CA PHE A 155 -12.04 -6.78 -3.15
C PHE A 155 -11.61 -6.71 -1.69
N LEU A 156 -12.11 -5.72 -0.94
CA LEU A 156 -11.80 -5.53 0.47
C LEU A 156 -12.27 -6.71 1.33
N GLU A 157 -13.44 -7.27 1.07
CA GLU A 157 -13.93 -8.48 1.74
C GLU A 157 -13.01 -9.68 1.50
N ARG A 158 -12.46 -9.82 0.30
CA ARG A 158 -11.49 -10.88 -0.01
C ARG A 158 -10.18 -10.66 0.73
N THR A 159 -9.68 -9.42 0.80
CA THR A 159 -8.45 -9.11 1.52
C THR A 159 -8.60 -9.37 3.02
N GLN A 160 -9.73 -9.05 3.63
CA GLN A 160 -9.98 -9.30 5.05
C GLN A 160 -9.87 -10.79 5.40
N LYS A 161 -10.39 -11.67 4.56
CA LYS A 161 -10.31 -13.13 4.78
C LYS A 161 -8.88 -13.65 4.84
N THR A 162 -7.95 -12.95 4.20
CA THR A 162 -6.55 -13.36 4.09
C THR A 162 -5.60 -12.57 4.98
N LEU A 163 -6.03 -11.44 5.55
CA LEU A 163 -5.21 -10.63 6.48
C LEU A 163 -4.82 -11.42 7.74
N SER A 164 -5.66 -12.34 8.19
CA SER A 164 -5.35 -13.22 9.31
C SER A 164 -4.06 -14.04 9.12
N ASN A 165 -3.67 -14.29 7.87
CA ASN A 165 -2.42 -15.00 7.54
C ASN A 165 -1.17 -14.21 7.92
N LEU A 166 -1.30 -12.91 8.20
CA LEU A 166 -0.21 -12.03 8.64
C LEU A 166 -0.03 -12.02 10.16
N LYS A 167 -0.97 -12.61 10.91
CA LYS A 167 -0.86 -12.73 12.37
C LYS A 167 0.40 -13.50 12.77
N GLY A 168 1.06 -13.03 13.80
CA GLY A 168 2.28 -13.63 14.34
C GLY A 168 3.57 -13.27 13.59
N LEU A 169 3.50 -12.50 12.51
CA LEU A 169 4.72 -11.92 11.91
C LEU A 169 5.37 -10.95 12.89
N VAL A 170 6.68 -11.11 13.07
CA VAL A 170 7.45 -10.17 13.90
C VAL A 170 7.90 -9.00 13.05
N LEU A 171 7.48 -7.81 13.44
CA LEU A 171 7.82 -6.52 12.83
C LEU A 171 8.38 -5.59 13.92
N SER A 172 9.46 -4.87 13.62
CA SER A 172 10.11 -3.97 14.59
C SER A 172 10.31 -4.57 15.98
N GLY A 173 10.52 -5.90 16.05
CA GLY A 173 10.79 -6.65 17.28
C GLY A 173 9.56 -7.16 18.03
N ASP A 174 8.33 -6.87 17.56
CA ASP A 174 7.10 -7.39 18.16
C ASP A 174 6.26 -8.18 17.16
N ALA A 175 5.49 -9.13 17.69
CA ALA A 175 4.55 -9.90 16.89
C ALA A 175 3.31 -9.05 16.54
N VAL A 176 2.81 -9.22 15.33
CA VAL A 176 1.53 -8.66 14.92
C VAL A 176 0.40 -9.49 15.50
N ASP A 177 -0.35 -8.95 16.44
CA ASP A 177 -1.45 -9.66 17.11
C ASP A 177 -2.65 -9.81 16.19
N SER A 178 -3.04 -8.72 15.56
CA SER A 178 -4.13 -8.73 14.58
C SER A 178 -3.99 -7.55 13.62
N ILE A 179 -4.35 -7.75 12.36
CA ILE A 179 -4.61 -6.68 11.42
C ILE A 179 -6.10 -6.73 11.12
N ASN A 180 -6.84 -5.84 11.74
CA ASN A 180 -8.28 -5.69 11.53
C ASN A 180 -8.52 -4.43 10.71
N CYS A 181 -9.22 -4.59 9.58
CA CYS A 181 -9.67 -3.48 8.77
C CYS A 181 -11.18 -3.37 8.89
N TYR A 182 -11.63 -2.18 9.23
CA TYR A 182 -13.04 -1.83 9.25
C TYR A 182 -13.30 -0.85 8.11
N LEU A 183 -14.34 -1.13 7.32
CA LEU A 183 -14.82 -0.15 6.35
C LEU A 183 -15.52 0.96 7.15
N THR A 184 -14.99 2.16 7.03
CA THR A 184 -15.62 3.37 7.55
C THR A 184 -16.04 4.21 6.36
N GLY A 185 -17.29 4.67 6.36
CA GLY A 185 -17.86 5.46 5.27
C GLY A 185 -19.36 5.27 5.22
N ASP A 186 -20.04 6.14 4.50
CA ASP A 186 -21.48 6.05 4.31
C ASP A 186 -21.81 5.02 3.23
N ARG A 187 -22.51 3.97 3.62
CA ARG A 187 -23.06 3.01 2.67
C ARG A 187 -24.30 3.61 2.03
N LYS A 188 -24.30 3.72 0.71
CA LYS A 188 -25.46 4.16 -0.06
C LYS A 188 -26.49 3.03 -0.19
N ASP A 189 -27.74 3.38 -0.51
CA ASP A 189 -28.85 2.43 -0.68
C ASP A 189 -28.58 1.39 -1.79
N ASP A 190 -27.78 1.72 -2.78
CA ASP A 190 -27.35 0.81 -3.86
C ASP A 190 -26.23 -0.15 -3.46
N GLY A 191 -25.77 -0.10 -2.20
CA GLY A 191 -24.69 -0.91 -1.67
C GLY A 191 -23.28 -0.37 -1.94
N SER A 192 -23.13 0.73 -2.66
CA SER A 192 -21.86 1.41 -2.84
C SER A 192 -21.47 2.21 -1.59
N PHE A 193 -20.17 2.51 -1.46
CA PHE A 193 -19.67 3.40 -0.41
C PHE A 193 -19.37 4.78 -0.99
N SER A 194 -19.75 5.79 -0.24
CA SER A 194 -19.24 7.15 -0.42
C SER A 194 -17.96 7.29 0.42
N ILE A 195 -16.85 7.54 -0.24
CA ILE A 195 -15.59 7.88 0.41
C ILE A 195 -15.54 9.40 0.63
#